data_4b4180132da8f93ed74636ab45efe838
#
_entry.id   4b4180132da8f93ed74636ab45efe838
#
_cell.length_a   1.000
_cell.length_b   1.000
_cell.length_c   1.000
_cell.angle_alpha   90.00
_cell.angle_beta   90.00
_cell.angle_gamma   90.00
#
_symmetry.space_group_name_H-M   'P 1'
#
loop_
_entity.id
_entity.type
_entity.pdbx_description
1 polymer ?
#
loop_
_entity_poly.entity_id
_entity_poly.type
_entity_poly.pdbx_seq_one_letter_code
_entity_poly.pdbx_strand_id
1 'polypeptide(L)'
;MLKLEQVKLEPGQPEELLAGKAAHMLRIPTEDILDLSVLRRAVDARQPLRLVYTLAVQVRGEKAVLRRCRDKSVTVYAPEYYTPPCPAGKDPDTPPVVVGAGPAGLFAALILANAGRRPILLERGQPVEQRQKDVAAFWAGGQLNTESNVQFGEGGAGAFSDGKLNTGTKDLRHRWILEQLVSCGAPESILVDARPHVGTDRLHIALKNLRQRLLDLGADIRFGHRLEGIEAPEGELAALVVSGPEGSYRLPARQLILALGHSARDTVEMLYDRGLSMEAKPFAAGVRIEHLQSHIDAVQYKEYAGHPALPVSTYKLSCHLPGGRSVFSFCVCPGGEVVAAASERERTVTNGMSEYARDGENINGGLLVNVTPEDFGSGHPLAGIAFQRRLEGAAYRLGGGYTAPCQRVEDFLLRRPSTGCGSVRPSFRPGVRYADLHECLPEFITQALEQALPILDKKLPGFAHGDALLTAVESRSSAPVRIPRDENYESNIRGVFPCGEGAGYAGGILSAAADGMRCAEKILAKNL
;
A
#
# COMPACT_ATOMS: atom_id res chain seq x y z
N MET A 1 -3.30 -21.36 26.37
CA MET A 1 -4.50 -21.18 25.52
C MET A 1 -4.44 -22.12 24.31
N LEU A 2 -5.58 -22.48 23.75
CA LEU A 2 -5.68 -23.27 22.53
C LEU A 2 -6.05 -22.35 21.35
N LYS A 3 -5.45 -22.61 20.17
CA LYS A 3 -5.81 -21.97 18.91
C LYS A 3 -6.70 -22.92 18.14
N LEU A 4 -7.88 -22.47 17.75
CA LEU A 4 -8.83 -23.19 16.93
C LEU A 4 -8.93 -22.50 15.59
N GLU A 5 -8.66 -23.22 14.51
CA GLU A 5 -8.79 -22.75 13.14
C GLU A 5 -10.05 -23.33 12.49
N GLN A 6 -10.52 -22.71 11.40
CA GLN A 6 -11.65 -23.19 10.60
C GLN A 6 -12.99 -23.27 11.36
N VAL A 7 -13.20 -22.45 12.39
CA VAL A 7 -14.52 -22.32 13.03
C VAL A 7 -15.42 -21.53 12.09
N LYS A 8 -16.58 -22.11 11.71
CA LYS A 8 -17.41 -21.57 10.62
C LYS A 8 -18.78 -21.14 11.12
N LEU A 9 -19.20 -19.95 10.68
CA LEU A 9 -20.57 -19.46 10.81
C LEU A 9 -21.18 -19.22 9.41
N GLU A 10 -22.51 -19.29 9.32
CA GLU A 10 -23.25 -18.79 8.17
C GLU A 10 -23.39 -17.27 8.26
N PRO A 11 -23.50 -16.56 7.14
CA PRO A 11 -23.82 -15.13 7.17
C PRO A 11 -25.08 -14.87 8.02
N GLY A 12 -25.00 -13.87 8.92
CA GLY A 12 -26.09 -13.51 9.80
C GLY A 12 -26.22 -14.34 11.09
N GLN A 13 -25.44 -15.40 11.24
CA GLN A 13 -25.34 -16.07 12.55
C GLN A 13 -24.55 -15.20 13.54
N PRO A 14 -25.04 -15.06 14.80
CA PRO A 14 -24.36 -14.25 15.81
C PRO A 14 -23.05 -14.89 16.26
N GLU A 15 -22.05 -14.04 16.59
CA GLU A 15 -20.72 -14.52 17.01
C GLU A 15 -20.73 -15.24 18.35
N GLU A 16 -21.78 -15.07 19.18
CA GLU A 16 -21.99 -15.81 20.44
C GLU A 16 -22.02 -17.33 20.23
N LEU A 17 -22.39 -17.79 19.03
CA LEU A 17 -22.36 -19.21 18.68
C LEU A 17 -20.93 -19.77 18.56
N LEU A 18 -19.92 -18.93 18.48
CA LEU A 18 -18.51 -19.36 18.40
C LEU A 18 -18.09 -20.17 19.63
N ALA A 19 -18.58 -19.79 20.84
CA ALA A 19 -18.29 -20.54 22.07
C ALA A 19 -18.84 -21.97 22.01
N GLY A 20 -20.08 -22.15 21.58
CA GLY A 20 -20.67 -23.47 21.41
C GLY A 20 -19.95 -24.31 20.34
N LYS A 21 -19.56 -23.70 19.22
CA LYS A 21 -18.78 -24.38 18.17
C LYS A 21 -17.38 -24.78 18.65
N ALA A 22 -16.72 -23.90 19.40
CA ALA A 22 -15.42 -24.20 20.02
C ALA A 22 -15.54 -25.36 21.02
N ALA A 23 -16.54 -25.34 21.89
CA ALA A 23 -16.81 -26.43 22.85
C ALA A 23 -17.03 -27.77 22.12
N HIS A 24 -17.82 -27.77 21.05
CA HIS A 24 -18.06 -28.96 20.23
C HIS A 24 -16.76 -29.49 19.60
N MET A 25 -15.92 -28.62 19.02
CA MET A 25 -14.62 -29.02 18.44
C MET A 25 -13.68 -29.60 19.49
N LEU A 26 -13.68 -29.06 20.70
CA LEU A 26 -12.85 -29.49 21.82
C LEU A 26 -13.45 -30.69 22.58
N ARG A 27 -14.72 -31.05 22.32
CA ARG A 27 -15.49 -32.10 23.01
C ARG A 27 -15.54 -31.85 24.51
N ILE A 28 -15.89 -30.63 24.88
CA ILE A 28 -16.07 -30.17 26.27
C ILE A 28 -17.43 -29.47 26.43
N PRO A 29 -17.96 -29.35 27.64
CA PRO A 29 -19.09 -28.46 27.94
C PRO A 29 -18.72 -27.01 27.65
N THR A 30 -19.70 -26.18 27.26
CA THR A 30 -19.46 -24.74 26.97
C THR A 30 -19.02 -23.95 28.21
N GLU A 31 -19.46 -24.36 29.39
CA GLU A 31 -19.06 -23.80 30.68
C GLU A 31 -17.59 -24.03 31.07
N ASP A 32 -16.90 -24.94 30.37
CA ASP A 32 -15.47 -25.14 30.53
C ASP A 32 -14.62 -24.18 29.67
N ILE A 33 -15.25 -23.38 28.81
CA ILE A 33 -14.60 -22.24 28.14
C ILE A 33 -14.53 -21.08 29.12
N LEU A 34 -13.31 -20.70 29.51
CA LEU A 34 -13.05 -19.63 30.46
C LEU A 34 -12.91 -18.26 29.78
N ASP A 35 -12.31 -18.24 28.57
CA ASP A 35 -12.14 -17.05 27.76
C ASP A 35 -12.08 -17.45 26.26
N LEU A 36 -12.58 -16.55 25.40
CA LEU A 36 -12.57 -16.73 23.96
C LEU A 36 -12.32 -15.38 23.27
N SER A 37 -11.31 -15.34 22.41
CA SER A 37 -11.03 -14.17 21.58
C SER A 37 -10.87 -14.56 20.10
N VAL A 38 -11.34 -13.65 19.22
CA VAL A 38 -11.21 -13.80 17.78
C VAL A 38 -9.83 -13.32 17.37
N LEU A 39 -9.01 -14.22 16.80
CA LEU A 39 -7.69 -13.88 16.26
C LEU A 39 -7.75 -13.48 14.79
N ARG A 40 -8.72 -14.07 14.05
CA ARG A 40 -8.89 -13.80 12.63
C ARG A 40 -10.31 -14.10 12.20
N ARG A 41 -10.84 -13.22 11.32
CA ARG A 41 -12.12 -13.37 10.64
C ARG A 41 -11.92 -13.25 9.12
N ALA A 42 -12.48 -14.18 8.35
CA ALA A 42 -12.37 -14.22 6.90
C ALA A 42 -13.70 -14.62 6.25
N VAL A 43 -13.92 -14.22 5.02
CA VAL A 43 -15.02 -14.72 4.18
C VAL A 43 -14.48 -15.80 3.25
N ASP A 44 -15.08 -16.98 3.30
CA ASP A 44 -14.91 -18.02 2.29
C ASP A 44 -16.09 -17.96 1.33
N ALA A 45 -15.89 -17.31 0.18
CA ALA A 45 -16.93 -17.11 -0.83
C ALA A 45 -17.20 -18.37 -1.70
N ARG A 46 -16.45 -19.47 -1.48
CA ARG A 46 -16.77 -20.75 -2.12
C ARG A 46 -18.11 -21.25 -1.59
N GLN A 47 -18.83 -21.97 -2.43
CA GLN A 47 -20.15 -22.47 -2.03
C GLN A 47 -20.04 -23.76 -1.18
N PRO A 48 -20.78 -23.85 -0.07
CA PRO A 48 -21.61 -22.80 0.53
C PRO A 48 -20.78 -21.72 1.21
N LEU A 49 -21.17 -20.43 1.03
CA LEU A 49 -20.49 -19.28 1.61
C LEU A 49 -20.46 -19.37 3.15
N ARG A 50 -19.29 -19.06 3.74
CA ARG A 50 -19.09 -19.12 5.20
C ARG A 50 -18.21 -17.96 5.70
N LEU A 51 -18.50 -17.51 6.91
CA LEU A 51 -17.56 -16.74 7.73
C LEU A 51 -16.64 -17.72 8.46
N VAL A 52 -15.34 -17.55 8.34
CA VAL A 52 -14.33 -18.47 8.88
C VAL A 52 -13.52 -17.74 9.94
N TYR A 53 -13.52 -18.29 11.14
CA TYR A 53 -12.83 -17.71 12.30
C TYR A 53 -11.62 -18.56 12.72
N THR A 54 -10.61 -17.87 13.23
CA THR A 54 -9.55 -18.45 14.06
C THR A 54 -9.70 -17.88 15.46
N LEU A 55 -9.77 -18.73 16.46
CA LEU A 55 -10.04 -18.35 17.85
C LEU A 55 -8.84 -18.68 18.73
N ALA A 56 -8.60 -17.87 19.75
CA ALA A 56 -7.83 -18.26 20.93
C ALA A 56 -8.82 -18.55 22.06
N VAL A 57 -8.68 -19.72 22.66
CA VAL A 57 -9.63 -20.20 23.68
C VAL A 57 -8.86 -20.65 24.91
N GLN A 58 -9.26 -20.14 26.09
CA GLN A 58 -8.80 -20.65 27.37
C GLN A 58 -9.84 -21.62 27.91
N VAL A 59 -9.42 -22.82 28.27
CA VAL A 59 -10.34 -23.86 28.75
C VAL A 59 -9.88 -24.46 30.07
N ARG A 60 -10.83 -25.00 30.83
CA ARG A 60 -10.55 -25.75 32.04
C ARG A 60 -9.86 -27.07 31.68
N GLY A 61 -8.76 -27.38 32.33
CA GLY A 61 -8.04 -28.63 32.09
C GLY A 61 -7.36 -28.74 30.70
N GLU A 62 -6.83 -27.66 30.14
CA GLU A 62 -6.27 -27.49 28.80
C GLU A 62 -5.38 -28.65 28.33
N LYS A 63 -4.44 -29.13 29.20
CA LYS A 63 -3.54 -30.24 28.85
C LYS A 63 -4.28 -31.55 28.58
N ALA A 64 -5.36 -31.81 29.36
CA ALA A 64 -6.19 -33.00 29.18
C ALA A 64 -7.06 -32.90 27.93
N VAL A 65 -7.61 -31.71 27.65
CA VAL A 65 -8.36 -31.42 26.42
C VAL A 65 -7.48 -31.63 25.20
N LEU A 66 -6.28 -31.06 25.17
CA LEU A 66 -5.36 -31.18 24.04
C LEU A 66 -4.93 -32.65 23.77
N ARG A 67 -4.69 -33.44 24.82
CA ARG A 67 -4.33 -34.88 24.69
C ARG A 67 -5.46 -35.70 24.06
N ARG A 68 -6.73 -35.32 24.29
CA ARG A 68 -7.92 -36.03 23.76
C ARG A 68 -8.32 -35.54 22.38
N CYS A 69 -8.00 -34.27 22.08
CA CYS A 69 -8.34 -33.66 20.81
C CYS A 69 -7.45 -34.21 19.70
N ARG A 70 -8.08 -34.84 18.68
CA ARG A 70 -7.41 -35.34 17.47
C ARG A 70 -7.55 -34.42 16.27
N ASP A 71 -8.26 -33.31 16.45
CA ASP A 71 -8.50 -32.34 15.39
C ASP A 71 -7.22 -31.52 15.14
N LYS A 72 -6.68 -31.62 13.92
CA LYS A 72 -5.45 -30.91 13.51
C LYS A 72 -5.61 -29.41 13.46
N SER A 73 -6.84 -28.89 13.44
CA SER A 73 -7.15 -27.46 13.50
C SER A 73 -7.05 -26.88 14.92
N VAL A 74 -6.83 -27.74 15.93
CA VAL A 74 -6.63 -27.35 17.34
C VAL A 74 -5.14 -27.49 17.69
N THR A 75 -4.53 -26.38 18.07
CA THR A 75 -3.11 -26.31 18.44
C THR A 75 -2.90 -25.49 19.70
N VAL A 76 -1.71 -25.54 20.29
CA VAL A 76 -1.36 -24.62 21.39
C VAL A 76 -1.19 -23.22 20.83
N TYR A 77 -1.80 -22.24 21.49
CA TYR A 77 -1.62 -20.82 21.17
C TYR A 77 -0.57 -20.20 22.10
N ALA A 78 0.60 -19.95 21.54
CA ALA A 78 1.72 -19.27 22.19
C ALA A 78 2.17 -18.11 21.28
N PRO A 79 1.53 -16.93 21.37
CA PRO A 79 1.88 -15.82 20.51
C PRO A 79 3.24 -15.23 20.91
N GLU A 80 4.03 -14.91 19.89
CA GLU A 80 5.23 -14.09 20.03
C GLU A 80 4.88 -12.64 19.75
N TYR A 81 5.43 -11.73 20.55
CA TYR A 81 5.21 -10.31 20.44
C TYR A 81 6.50 -9.58 20.09
N TYR A 82 6.41 -8.60 19.20
CA TYR A 82 7.50 -7.70 18.94
C TYR A 82 7.66 -6.72 20.11
N THR A 83 8.90 -6.56 20.57
CA THR A 83 9.28 -5.57 21.58
C THR A 83 10.25 -4.58 20.94
N PRO A 84 9.90 -3.28 20.85
CA PRO A 84 10.84 -2.27 20.36
C PRO A 84 12.14 -2.28 21.17
N PRO A 85 13.30 -2.11 20.51
CA PRO A 85 14.56 -2.06 21.23
C PRO A 85 14.63 -0.84 22.14
N CYS A 86 15.15 -1.05 23.36
CA CYS A 86 15.60 0.05 24.23
C CYS A 86 17.06 0.34 23.93
N PRO A 87 17.47 1.61 23.73
CA PRO A 87 18.87 1.90 23.53
C PRO A 87 19.63 1.72 24.84
N ALA A 88 20.74 1.02 24.77
CA ALA A 88 21.81 1.15 25.74
C ALA A 88 22.83 2.13 25.13
N GLY A 89 23.12 3.24 25.79
CA GLY A 89 24.19 4.15 25.35
C GLY A 89 23.81 5.63 25.34
N LYS A 90 24.84 6.50 25.15
CA LYS A 90 24.64 7.95 25.05
C LYS A 90 23.91 8.34 23.77
N ASP A 91 23.18 9.46 23.82
CA ASP A 91 22.66 10.08 22.62
C ASP A 91 23.82 10.41 21.64
N PRO A 92 23.64 10.13 20.33
CA PRO A 92 24.63 10.58 19.36
C PRO A 92 24.70 12.09 19.32
N ASP A 93 25.88 12.65 19.00
CA ASP A 93 26.11 14.09 18.88
C ASP A 93 25.19 14.76 17.84
N THR A 94 24.71 13.99 16.89
CA THR A 94 23.74 14.42 15.86
C THR A 94 22.51 13.52 15.86
N PRO A 95 21.27 14.09 15.89
CA PRO A 95 20.07 13.29 15.81
C PRO A 95 19.98 12.52 14.47
N PRO A 96 19.44 11.30 14.45
CA PRO A 96 19.18 10.59 13.21
C PRO A 96 18.15 11.35 12.37
N VAL A 97 18.38 11.42 11.05
CA VAL A 97 17.48 12.08 10.12
C VAL A 97 16.70 11.02 9.34
N VAL A 98 15.39 11.24 9.19
CA VAL A 98 14.49 10.43 8.36
C VAL A 98 13.94 11.32 7.26
N VAL A 99 14.05 10.91 6.00
CA VAL A 99 13.52 11.64 4.86
C VAL A 99 12.34 10.89 4.25
N GLY A 100 11.17 11.53 4.32
CA GLY A 100 9.88 11.03 3.87
C GLY A 100 8.97 10.59 5.02
N ALA A 101 7.79 11.20 5.13
CA ALA A 101 6.76 10.90 6.13
C ALA A 101 5.72 9.89 5.63
N GLY A 102 6.11 8.95 4.75
CA GLY A 102 5.33 7.77 4.42
C GLY A 102 5.40 6.69 5.52
N PRO A 103 4.75 5.52 5.35
CA PRO A 103 4.73 4.47 6.37
C PRO A 103 6.12 4.04 6.85
N ALA A 104 7.08 3.93 5.95
CA ALA A 104 8.46 3.56 6.31
C ALA A 104 9.11 4.60 7.23
N GLY A 105 9.01 5.89 6.86
CA GLY A 105 9.63 6.96 7.64
C GLY A 105 8.92 7.22 8.98
N LEU A 106 7.60 7.21 9.00
CA LEU A 106 6.82 7.41 10.23
C LEU A 106 7.12 6.32 11.28
N PHE A 107 7.14 5.04 10.86
CA PHE A 107 7.43 3.95 11.79
C PHE A 107 8.92 3.84 12.14
N ALA A 108 9.84 4.23 11.25
CA ALA A 108 11.26 4.39 11.59
C ALA A 108 11.45 5.48 12.65
N ALA A 109 10.85 6.65 12.44
CA ALA A 109 10.88 7.74 13.42
C ALA A 109 10.25 7.33 14.77
N LEU A 110 9.16 6.56 14.74
CA LEU A 110 8.50 6.08 15.97
C LEU A 110 9.41 5.12 16.77
N ILE A 111 10.13 4.22 16.11
CA ILE A 111 11.11 3.34 16.78
C ILE A 111 12.25 4.16 17.39
N LEU A 112 12.81 5.11 16.64
CA LEU A 112 13.88 5.99 17.13
C LEU A 112 13.40 6.83 18.32
N ALA A 113 12.22 7.43 18.23
CA ALA A 113 11.65 8.28 19.28
C ALA A 113 11.31 7.48 20.55
N ASN A 114 10.70 6.28 20.42
CA ASN A 114 10.45 5.38 21.56
C ASN A 114 11.76 4.97 22.26
N ALA A 115 12.86 4.91 21.52
CA ALA A 115 14.18 4.63 22.02
C ALA A 115 14.89 5.88 22.63
N GLY A 116 14.19 7.01 22.77
CA GLY A 116 14.74 8.25 23.33
C GLY A 116 15.62 9.03 22.37
N ARG A 117 15.81 8.57 21.12
CA ARG A 117 16.50 9.35 20.07
C ARG A 117 15.51 10.39 19.53
N ARG A 118 15.92 11.62 19.37
CA ARG A 118 15.07 12.72 18.89
C ARG A 118 15.22 12.86 17.37
N PRO A 119 14.57 12.00 16.55
CA PRO A 119 14.78 12.02 15.12
C PRO A 119 14.26 13.32 14.50
N ILE A 120 14.94 13.78 13.44
CA ILE A 120 14.45 14.83 12.56
C ILE A 120 13.75 14.13 11.38
N LEU A 121 12.45 14.37 11.21
CA LEU A 121 11.67 13.83 10.10
C LEU A 121 11.41 14.94 9.08
N LEU A 122 11.96 14.81 7.88
CA LEU A 122 11.78 15.74 6.78
C LEU A 122 10.74 15.20 5.81
N GLU A 123 9.73 16.00 5.48
CA GLU A 123 8.73 15.70 4.47
C GLU A 123 8.62 16.86 3.49
N ARG A 124 8.72 16.57 2.18
CA ARG A 124 8.64 17.59 1.12
C ARG A 124 7.24 18.21 1.00
N GLY A 125 6.21 17.40 1.23
CA GLY A 125 4.83 17.82 1.16
C GLY A 125 4.29 18.39 2.47
N GLN A 126 2.98 18.50 2.54
CA GLN A 126 2.27 19.17 3.63
C GLN A 126 1.72 18.15 4.65
N PRO A 127 1.40 18.60 5.88
CA PRO A 127 0.63 17.77 6.81
C PRO A 127 -0.73 17.40 6.22
N VAL A 128 -1.30 16.29 6.68
CA VAL A 128 -2.45 15.64 6.03
C VAL A 128 -3.65 16.58 5.85
N GLU A 129 -3.87 17.52 6.75
CA GLU A 129 -4.99 18.49 6.69
C GLU A 129 -4.84 19.49 5.55
N GLN A 130 -3.63 19.99 5.29
CA GLN A 130 -3.37 20.88 4.16
C GLN A 130 -3.29 20.07 2.86
N ARG A 131 -2.66 18.90 2.91
CA ARG A 131 -2.57 17.99 1.78
C ARG A 131 -3.94 17.59 1.21
N GLN A 132 -4.94 17.34 2.09
CA GLN A 132 -6.33 17.09 1.66
C GLN A 132 -6.89 18.25 0.82
N LYS A 133 -6.62 19.50 1.21
CA LYS A 133 -7.05 20.68 0.47
C LYS A 133 -6.36 20.79 -0.88
N ASP A 134 -5.04 20.54 -0.93
CA ASP A 134 -4.24 20.60 -2.15
C ASP A 134 -4.73 19.55 -3.17
N VAL A 135 -4.98 18.32 -2.70
CA VAL A 135 -5.50 17.21 -3.52
C VAL A 135 -6.93 17.50 -4.01
N ALA A 136 -7.80 17.97 -3.12
CA ALA A 136 -9.19 18.32 -3.50
C ALA A 136 -9.24 19.45 -4.53
N ALA A 137 -8.39 20.47 -4.39
CA ALA A 137 -8.28 21.56 -5.36
C ALA A 137 -7.82 21.05 -6.74
N PHE A 138 -6.83 20.15 -6.77
CA PHE A 138 -6.37 19.53 -8.01
C PHE A 138 -7.46 18.68 -8.66
N TRP A 139 -8.18 17.86 -7.91
CA TRP A 139 -9.28 17.04 -8.42
C TRP A 139 -10.50 17.84 -8.88
N ALA A 140 -10.66 19.07 -8.38
CA ALA A 140 -11.65 20.01 -8.87
C ALA A 140 -11.23 20.76 -10.17
N GLY A 141 -10.11 20.35 -10.79
CA GLY A 141 -9.59 20.97 -12.01
C GLY A 141 -8.61 22.12 -11.79
N GLY A 142 -8.14 22.32 -10.55
CA GLY A 142 -7.10 23.29 -10.22
C GLY A 142 -5.68 22.84 -10.64
N GLN A 143 -4.70 23.68 -10.33
CA GLN A 143 -3.30 23.38 -10.65
C GLN A 143 -2.74 22.28 -9.76
N LEU A 144 -1.89 21.43 -10.34
CA LEU A 144 -1.12 20.43 -9.60
C LEU A 144 -0.07 21.12 -8.73
N ASN A 145 -0.12 20.87 -7.41
CA ASN A 145 0.99 21.17 -6.51
C ASN A 145 2.00 20.02 -6.57
N THR A 146 3.17 20.24 -7.16
CA THR A 146 4.20 19.22 -7.34
C THR A 146 4.87 18.78 -6.03
N GLU A 147 4.74 19.56 -4.96
CA GLU A 147 5.30 19.23 -3.65
C GLU A 147 4.25 18.65 -2.68
N SER A 148 2.94 18.89 -2.91
CA SER A 148 1.86 18.38 -2.03
C SER A 148 0.71 17.83 -2.88
N ASN A 149 0.59 16.51 -2.96
CA ASN A 149 -0.33 15.81 -3.87
C ASN A 149 -0.61 14.38 -3.36
N VAL A 150 -1.18 13.50 -4.19
CA VAL A 150 -1.46 12.09 -3.84
C VAL A 150 -0.18 11.28 -3.54
N GLN A 151 0.98 11.71 -4.01
CA GLN A 151 2.24 11.00 -3.81
C GLN A 151 3.06 11.55 -2.63
N PHE A 152 3.04 12.88 -2.44
CA PHE A 152 3.86 13.60 -1.47
C PHE A 152 3.04 14.24 -0.37
N GLY A 153 3.57 14.21 0.84
CA GLY A 153 2.98 14.69 2.07
C GLY A 153 2.82 13.59 3.12
N GLU A 154 2.38 13.98 4.29
CA GLU A 154 2.20 13.10 5.45
C GLU A 154 1.40 11.83 5.11
N GLY A 155 1.92 10.67 5.49
CA GLY A 155 1.36 9.36 5.19
C GLY A 155 1.75 8.79 3.82
N GLY A 156 2.47 9.56 2.97
CA GLY A 156 2.89 9.13 1.63
C GLY A 156 1.71 8.80 0.71
N ALA A 157 1.95 8.05 -0.37
CA ALA A 157 0.90 7.66 -1.32
C ALA A 157 -0.22 6.81 -0.68
N GLY A 158 0.08 6.10 0.42
CA GLY A 158 -0.89 5.31 1.16
C GLY A 158 -2.04 6.10 1.77
N ALA A 159 -1.85 7.38 2.06
CA ALA A 159 -2.87 8.24 2.66
C ALA A 159 -4.08 8.50 1.74
N PHE A 160 -3.92 8.36 0.43
CA PHE A 160 -4.99 8.47 -0.58
C PHE A 160 -5.15 7.14 -1.32
N SER A 161 -5.39 6.07 -0.57
CA SER A 161 -5.63 4.73 -1.08
C SER A 161 -6.75 4.05 -0.28
N ASP A 162 -7.07 2.79 -0.57
CA ASP A 162 -7.97 2.00 0.26
C ASP A 162 -7.39 1.69 1.67
N GLY A 163 -6.12 2.02 1.90
CA GLY A 163 -5.49 1.75 3.19
C GLY A 163 -5.36 0.26 3.52
N LYS A 164 -5.11 -0.58 2.50
CA LYS A 164 -4.91 -2.02 2.71
C LYS A 164 -3.67 -2.30 3.54
N LEU A 165 -3.84 -3.16 4.54
CA LEU A 165 -2.78 -3.61 5.43
C LEU A 165 -2.42 -5.09 5.21
N ASN A 166 -2.70 -5.61 4.00
CA ASN A 166 -2.33 -6.96 3.62
C ASN A 166 -0.84 -7.04 3.28
N THR A 167 -0.19 -8.11 3.70
CA THR A 167 1.18 -8.42 3.32
C THR A 167 1.35 -9.91 3.07
N GLY A 168 2.28 -10.26 2.17
CA GLY A 168 2.67 -11.64 1.93
C GLY A 168 3.79 -12.14 2.84
N THR A 169 4.36 -11.27 3.69
CA THR A 169 5.47 -11.60 4.59
C THR A 169 4.97 -11.89 6.00
N LYS A 170 5.72 -12.73 6.73
CA LYS A 170 5.51 -12.95 8.17
C LYS A 170 6.58 -12.18 8.92
N ASP A 171 6.16 -11.23 9.76
CA ASP A 171 7.02 -10.42 10.60
C ASP A 171 6.26 -10.04 11.88
N LEU A 172 6.88 -10.20 13.03
CA LEU A 172 6.28 -9.85 14.34
C LEU A 172 5.93 -8.37 14.44
N ARG A 173 6.66 -7.50 13.71
CA ARG A 173 6.39 -6.06 13.64
C ARG A 173 5.02 -5.74 13.07
N HIS A 174 4.46 -6.59 12.18
CA HIS A 174 3.18 -6.33 11.55
C HIS A 174 2.05 -6.18 12.59
N ARG A 175 2.00 -7.07 13.59
CA ARG A 175 0.98 -6.98 14.67
C ARG A 175 1.16 -5.70 15.47
N TRP A 176 2.39 -5.37 15.83
CA TRP A 176 2.69 -4.14 16.57
C TRP A 176 2.32 -2.88 15.77
N ILE A 177 2.61 -2.84 14.46
CA ILE A 177 2.20 -1.72 13.58
C ILE A 177 0.68 -1.55 13.58
N LEU A 178 -0.09 -2.65 13.46
CA LEU A 178 -1.55 -2.59 13.52
C LEU A 178 -2.04 -2.05 14.87
N GLU A 179 -1.45 -2.49 15.97
CA GLU A 179 -1.78 -2.01 17.33
C GLU A 179 -1.46 -0.52 17.49
N GLN A 180 -0.32 -0.03 16.92
CA GLN A 180 -0.03 1.41 16.91
C GLN A 180 -1.06 2.20 16.09
N LEU A 181 -1.47 1.70 14.92
CA LEU A 181 -2.50 2.35 14.12
C LEU A 181 -3.85 2.40 14.86
N VAL A 182 -4.25 1.32 15.52
CA VAL A 182 -5.48 1.30 16.35
C VAL A 182 -5.37 2.29 17.50
N SER A 183 -4.24 2.33 18.21
CA SER A 183 -4.03 3.32 19.29
C SER A 183 -4.07 4.77 18.79
N CYS A 184 -3.83 4.98 17.51
CA CYS A 184 -3.95 6.28 16.83
C CYS A 184 -5.34 6.52 16.21
N GLY A 185 -6.31 5.62 16.39
CA GLY A 185 -7.70 5.80 15.94
C GLY A 185 -8.08 5.07 14.64
N ALA A 186 -7.24 4.15 14.16
CA ALA A 186 -7.66 3.22 13.12
C ALA A 186 -8.70 2.22 13.69
N PRO A 187 -9.56 1.64 12.82
CA PRO A 187 -10.58 0.69 13.26
C PRO A 187 -9.99 -0.55 13.93
N GLU A 188 -10.55 -1.00 15.05
CA GLU A 188 -10.09 -2.21 15.75
C GLU A 188 -10.19 -3.47 14.89
N SER A 189 -11.11 -3.50 13.94
CA SER A 189 -11.30 -4.61 13.02
C SER A 189 -10.03 -5.00 12.26
N ILE A 190 -9.07 -4.08 12.04
CA ILE A 190 -7.80 -4.38 11.38
C ILE A 190 -6.95 -5.40 12.15
N LEU A 191 -7.21 -5.60 13.43
CA LEU A 191 -6.50 -6.58 14.25
C LEU A 191 -6.98 -8.00 14.02
N VAL A 192 -8.18 -8.18 13.48
CA VAL A 192 -8.84 -9.49 13.33
C VAL A 192 -9.24 -9.82 11.89
N ASP A 193 -9.47 -8.83 11.04
CA ASP A 193 -9.88 -9.07 9.67
C ASP A 193 -8.74 -9.69 8.83
N ALA A 194 -9.06 -10.72 8.07
CA ALA A 194 -8.10 -11.42 7.21
C ALA A 194 -7.60 -10.53 6.05
N ARG A 195 -8.37 -9.51 5.70
CA ARG A 195 -8.06 -8.49 4.69
C ARG A 195 -8.27 -7.10 5.31
N PRO A 196 -7.40 -6.71 6.26
CA PRO A 196 -7.58 -5.45 6.97
C PRO A 196 -7.41 -4.25 6.05
N HIS A 197 -8.26 -3.24 6.23
CA HIS A 197 -8.16 -1.94 5.56
C HIS A 197 -8.58 -0.83 6.52
N VAL A 198 -8.08 0.36 6.29
CA VAL A 198 -8.38 1.53 7.13
C VAL A 198 -9.31 2.50 6.42
N GLY A 199 -9.24 2.59 5.10
CA GLY A 199 -9.90 3.63 4.31
C GLY A 199 -9.16 4.97 4.38
N THR A 200 -9.29 5.79 3.35
CA THR A 200 -8.62 7.10 3.27
C THR A 200 -9.04 8.01 4.43
N ASP A 201 -10.33 8.08 4.74
CA ASP A 201 -10.93 8.91 5.77
C ASP A 201 -10.38 8.61 7.19
N ARG A 202 -10.35 7.34 7.57
CA ARG A 202 -9.86 6.90 8.87
C ARG A 202 -8.34 6.95 8.98
N LEU A 203 -7.65 6.72 7.87
CA LEU A 203 -6.19 6.79 7.84
C LEU A 203 -5.69 8.22 8.11
N HIS A 204 -6.39 9.25 7.61
CA HIS A 204 -6.05 10.64 7.91
C HIS A 204 -6.13 10.96 9.42
N ILE A 205 -7.10 10.39 10.13
CA ILE A 205 -7.22 10.54 11.59
C ILE A 205 -6.03 9.85 12.27
N ALA A 206 -5.72 8.63 11.89
CA ALA A 206 -4.62 7.87 12.48
C ALA A 206 -3.26 8.54 12.24
N LEU A 207 -3.02 9.11 11.06
CA LEU A 207 -1.79 9.85 10.72
C LEU A 207 -1.61 11.08 11.61
N LYS A 208 -2.67 11.89 11.78
CA LYS A 208 -2.64 13.07 12.64
C LYS A 208 -2.29 12.71 14.09
N ASN A 209 -2.88 11.65 14.63
CA ASN A 209 -2.63 11.20 15.98
C ASN A 209 -1.22 10.59 16.12
N LEU A 210 -0.73 9.88 15.10
CA LEU A 210 0.64 9.36 15.06
C LEU A 210 1.67 10.50 15.04
N ARG A 211 1.43 11.56 14.27
CA ARG A 211 2.25 12.78 14.28
C ARG A 211 2.32 13.40 15.67
N GLN A 212 1.16 13.58 16.32
CA GLN A 212 1.12 14.14 17.67
C GLN A 212 1.96 13.29 18.64
N ARG A 213 1.82 11.97 18.58
CA ARG A 213 2.61 11.05 19.41
C ARG A 213 4.12 11.18 19.13
N LEU A 214 4.54 11.33 17.88
CA LEU A 214 5.95 11.55 17.54
C LEU A 214 6.48 12.87 18.15
N LEU A 215 5.70 13.95 18.07
CA LEU A 215 6.03 15.25 18.68
C LEU A 215 6.14 15.13 20.22
N ASP A 216 5.20 14.43 20.86
CA ASP A 216 5.20 14.19 22.32
C ASP A 216 6.46 13.39 22.76
N LEU A 217 6.97 12.51 21.88
CA LEU A 217 8.21 11.77 22.09
C LEU A 217 9.47 12.58 21.75
N GLY A 218 9.34 13.84 21.33
CA GLY A 218 10.43 14.75 21.06
C GLY A 218 11.03 14.67 19.65
N ALA A 219 10.33 14.08 18.68
CA ALA A 219 10.72 14.16 17.28
C ALA A 219 10.55 15.58 16.73
N ASP A 220 11.44 16.01 15.84
CA ASP A 220 11.35 17.25 15.07
C ASP A 220 10.80 16.94 13.68
N ILE A 221 9.55 17.33 13.41
CA ILE A 221 8.88 17.04 12.13
C ILE A 221 8.79 18.30 11.29
N ARG A 222 9.40 18.29 10.11
CA ARG A 222 9.50 19.43 9.21
C ARG A 222 8.79 19.15 7.88
N PHE A 223 7.63 19.77 7.67
CA PHE A 223 6.89 19.74 6.41
C PHE A 223 7.36 20.87 5.48
N GLY A 224 7.22 20.65 4.16
CA GLY A 224 7.73 21.58 3.15
C GLY A 224 9.26 21.56 3.08
N HIS A 225 9.91 20.48 3.52
CA HIS A 225 11.36 20.33 3.52
C HIS A 225 11.79 19.17 2.62
N ARG A 226 12.45 19.51 1.52
CA ARG A 226 12.92 18.56 0.49
C ARG A 226 14.43 18.35 0.58
N LEU A 227 14.85 17.09 0.51
CA LEU A 227 16.25 16.72 0.36
C LEU A 227 16.74 17.09 -1.04
N GLU A 228 17.76 17.97 -1.13
CA GLU A 228 18.38 18.44 -2.38
C GLU A 228 19.83 17.98 -2.56
N GLY A 229 20.44 17.43 -1.51
CA GLY A 229 21.79 16.91 -1.61
C GLY A 229 22.23 16.14 -0.38
N ILE A 230 23.26 15.32 -0.57
CA ILE A 230 24.02 14.67 0.49
C ILE A 230 25.50 15.06 0.36
N GLU A 231 26.14 15.29 1.48
CA GLU A 231 27.59 15.47 1.57
C GLU A 231 28.16 14.22 2.24
N ALA A 232 28.97 13.48 1.49
CA ALA A 232 29.54 12.22 1.95
C ALA A 232 31.04 12.13 1.58
N PRO A 233 31.89 12.95 2.20
CA PRO A 233 33.32 12.86 1.98
C PRO A 233 33.84 11.47 2.37
N GLU A 234 34.72 10.92 1.53
CA GLU A 234 35.29 9.57 1.72
C GLU A 234 34.23 8.45 1.84
N GLY A 235 33.00 8.67 1.29
CA GLY A 235 31.92 7.69 1.33
C GLY A 235 31.20 7.58 2.67
N GLU A 236 31.34 8.56 3.56
CA GLU A 236 30.65 8.63 4.84
C GLU A 236 29.78 9.88 4.95
N LEU A 237 28.52 9.72 5.33
CA LEU A 237 27.57 10.82 5.47
C LEU A 237 28.05 11.84 6.52
N ALA A 238 28.10 13.11 6.11
CA ALA A 238 28.48 14.23 6.96
C ALA A 238 27.36 15.26 7.12
N ALA A 239 26.60 15.53 6.06
CA ALA A 239 25.50 16.47 6.10
C ALA A 239 24.50 16.25 4.95
N LEU A 240 23.34 16.86 5.07
CA LEU A 240 22.31 16.98 4.05
C LEU A 240 22.19 18.43 3.61
N VAL A 241 21.84 18.64 2.34
CA VAL A 241 21.35 19.92 1.82
C VAL A 241 19.84 19.80 1.71
N VAL A 242 19.12 20.69 2.38
CA VAL A 242 17.67 20.64 2.49
C VAL A 242 17.08 21.99 2.03
N SER A 243 16.11 21.95 1.13
CA SER A 243 15.29 23.11 0.79
C SER A 243 14.10 23.17 1.73
N GLY A 244 13.90 24.30 2.38
CA GLY A 244 12.76 24.58 3.25
C GLY A 244 12.06 25.88 2.86
N PRO A 245 11.00 26.28 3.57
CA PRO A 245 10.24 27.50 3.28
C PRO A 245 11.08 28.78 3.30
N GLU A 246 12.14 28.82 4.09
CA GLU A 246 13.03 29.98 4.25
C GLU A 246 14.28 29.93 3.33
N GLY A 247 14.35 28.90 2.47
CA GLY A 247 15.48 28.65 1.57
C GLY A 247 16.25 27.38 1.89
N SER A 248 17.33 27.14 1.15
CA SER A 248 18.16 25.95 1.33
C SER A 248 19.13 26.12 2.49
N TYR A 249 19.32 25.07 3.28
CA TYR A 249 20.23 25.04 4.41
C TYR A 249 20.97 23.70 4.51
N ARG A 250 22.10 23.73 5.21
CA ARG A 250 22.90 22.55 5.52
C ARG A 250 22.51 21.98 6.88
N LEU A 251 22.14 20.69 6.89
CA LEU A 251 21.78 19.93 8.10
C LEU A 251 22.86 18.88 8.39
N PRO A 252 23.70 19.03 9.45
CA PRO A 252 24.64 18.00 9.85
C PRO A 252 23.91 16.68 10.15
N ALA A 253 24.39 15.57 9.60
CA ALA A 253 23.79 14.25 9.79
C ALA A 253 24.85 13.16 9.64
N ARG A 254 24.81 12.17 10.52
CA ARG A 254 25.64 10.96 10.47
C ARG A 254 24.82 9.70 10.15
N GLN A 255 23.52 9.78 10.32
CA GLN A 255 22.57 8.68 10.12
C GLN A 255 21.35 9.20 9.39
N LEU A 256 21.08 8.64 8.21
CA LEU A 256 20.00 9.04 7.32
C LEU A 256 19.18 7.82 6.91
N ILE A 257 17.90 7.78 7.25
CA ILE A 257 16.94 6.83 6.70
C ILE A 257 16.29 7.46 5.47
N LEU A 258 16.46 6.85 4.29
CA LEU A 258 15.85 7.27 3.04
C LEU A 258 14.53 6.52 2.82
N ALA A 259 13.42 7.15 3.18
CA ALA A 259 12.05 6.61 3.06
C ALA A 259 11.24 7.34 1.97
N LEU A 260 11.84 7.59 0.80
CA LEU A 260 11.39 8.51 -0.24
C LEU A 260 10.08 8.13 -0.93
N GLY A 261 9.64 6.84 -0.86
CA GLY A 261 8.58 6.31 -1.72
C GLY A 261 9.01 6.25 -3.20
N HIS A 262 8.14 5.71 -4.05
CA HIS A 262 8.48 5.44 -5.47
C HIS A 262 8.41 6.67 -6.40
N SER A 263 7.91 7.82 -5.92
CA SER A 263 7.58 8.98 -6.79
C SER A 263 8.55 10.16 -6.69
N ALA A 264 9.49 10.17 -5.73
CA ALA A 264 10.48 11.24 -5.54
C ALA A 264 11.64 11.11 -6.55
N ARG A 265 11.30 11.16 -7.85
CA ARG A 265 12.22 10.88 -8.95
C ARG A 265 13.36 11.89 -9.05
N ASP A 266 13.08 13.16 -8.81
CA ASP A 266 14.06 14.24 -8.72
C ASP A 266 15.11 13.98 -7.64
N THR A 267 14.66 13.56 -6.44
CA THR A 267 15.55 13.19 -5.34
C THR A 267 16.34 11.91 -5.67
N VAL A 268 15.72 10.93 -6.32
CA VAL A 268 16.41 9.70 -6.76
C VAL A 268 17.50 10.02 -7.79
N GLU A 269 17.20 10.87 -8.78
CA GLU A 269 18.17 11.33 -9.79
C GLU A 269 19.33 12.07 -9.12
N MET A 270 19.06 13.01 -8.21
CA MET A 270 20.08 13.73 -7.45
C MET A 270 20.97 12.78 -6.63
N LEU A 271 20.39 11.77 -5.96
CA LEU A 271 21.15 10.80 -5.16
C LEU A 271 22.05 9.92 -6.05
N TYR A 272 21.56 9.53 -7.23
CA TYR A 272 22.35 8.80 -8.22
C TYR A 272 23.56 9.63 -8.69
N ASP A 273 23.35 10.91 -9.00
CA ASP A 273 24.40 11.84 -9.41
C ASP A 273 25.42 12.10 -8.29
N ARG A 274 25.03 11.90 -7.03
CA ARG A 274 25.90 11.96 -5.85
C ARG A 274 26.59 10.63 -5.52
N GLY A 275 26.47 9.63 -6.39
CA GLY A 275 27.19 8.37 -6.29
C GLY A 275 26.49 7.30 -5.43
N LEU A 276 25.20 7.47 -5.08
CA LEU A 276 24.43 6.41 -4.44
C LEU A 276 24.18 5.29 -5.47
N SER A 277 24.61 4.08 -5.15
CA SER A 277 24.45 2.91 -6.05
C SER A 277 22.99 2.58 -6.26
N MET A 278 22.61 2.35 -7.52
CA MET A 278 21.26 2.01 -7.92
C MET A 278 21.24 0.96 -9.02
N GLU A 279 20.17 0.16 -9.05
CA GLU A 279 19.94 -0.88 -10.04
C GLU A 279 18.56 -0.73 -10.65
N ALA A 280 18.41 -1.03 -11.95
CA ALA A 280 17.12 -1.12 -12.60
C ALA A 280 16.32 -2.30 -12.02
N LYS A 281 15.04 -2.07 -11.73
CA LYS A 281 14.14 -3.05 -11.11
C LYS A 281 12.88 -3.22 -11.96
N PRO A 282 12.43 -4.47 -12.20
CA PRO A 282 11.16 -4.71 -12.86
C PRO A 282 9.99 -4.16 -12.03
N PHE A 283 8.94 -3.72 -12.72
CA PHE A 283 7.70 -3.26 -12.13
C PHE A 283 6.50 -3.70 -13.01
N ALA A 284 5.33 -3.12 -12.81
CA ALA A 284 4.19 -3.38 -13.67
C ALA A 284 3.47 -2.07 -14.02
N ALA A 285 2.92 -2.01 -15.22
CA ALA A 285 2.16 -0.88 -15.71
C ALA A 285 0.97 -1.34 -16.55
N GLY A 286 -0.05 -0.49 -16.67
CA GLY A 286 -1.26 -0.78 -17.42
C GLY A 286 -2.32 0.28 -17.21
N VAL A 287 -3.51 -0.16 -16.87
CA VAL A 287 -4.70 0.69 -16.73
C VAL A 287 -5.41 0.45 -15.41
N ARG A 288 -6.29 1.35 -15.00
CA ARG A 288 -7.36 1.08 -14.02
C ARG A 288 -8.57 0.50 -14.71
N ILE A 289 -9.11 -0.59 -14.18
CA ILE A 289 -10.38 -1.15 -14.64
C ILE A 289 -11.46 -0.86 -13.58
N GLU A 290 -12.65 -0.40 -14.04
CA GLU A 290 -13.81 -0.12 -13.19
C GLU A 290 -15.00 -1.00 -13.59
N HIS A 291 -15.70 -1.49 -12.56
CA HIS A 291 -16.95 -2.24 -12.69
C HIS A 291 -17.96 -1.70 -11.67
N LEU A 292 -19.25 -1.94 -11.87
CA LEU A 292 -20.23 -1.75 -10.79
C LEU A 292 -19.91 -2.72 -9.64
N GLN A 293 -19.82 -2.20 -8.41
CA GLN A 293 -19.59 -2.99 -7.20
C GLN A 293 -20.68 -4.07 -7.05
N SER A 294 -21.94 -3.69 -7.29
CA SER A 294 -23.09 -4.61 -7.22
C SER A 294 -22.98 -5.81 -8.14
N HIS A 295 -22.40 -5.63 -9.34
CA HIS A 295 -22.17 -6.74 -10.27
C HIS A 295 -21.15 -7.74 -9.68
N ILE A 296 -20.04 -7.26 -9.17
CA ILE A 296 -19.00 -8.11 -8.58
C ILE A 296 -19.50 -8.80 -7.30
N ASP A 297 -20.29 -8.11 -6.49
CA ASP A 297 -20.94 -8.70 -5.30
C ASP A 297 -21.88 -9.85 -5.71
N ALA A 298 -22.71 -9.66 -6.73
CA ALA A 298 -23.62 -10.69 -7.22
C ALA A 298 -22.86 -11.92 -7.74
N VAL A 299 -21.77 -11.73 -8.46
CA VAL A 299 -20.95 -12.83 -8.98
C VAL A 299 -20.26 -13.60 -7.85
N GLN A 300 -19.71 -12.91 -6.85
CA GLN A 300 -18.94 -13.51 -5.77
C GLN A 300 -19.81 -14.13 -4.67
N TYR A 301 -20.87 -13.41 -4.25
CA TYR A 301 -21.67 -13.76 -3.08
C TYR A 301 -23.03 -14.37 -3.45
N LYS A 302 -23.44 -14.29 -4.73
CA LYS A 302 -24.71 -14.86 -5.24
C LYS A 302 -25.90 -14.38 -4.41
N GLU A 303 -26.68 -15.32 -3.84
CA GLU A 303 -27.84 -15.04 -2.98
C GLU A 303 -27.52 -14.21 -1.73
N TYR A 304 -26.25 -14.14 -1.31
CA TYR A 304 -25.80 -13.33 -0.18
C TYR A 304 -25.31 -11.93 -0.60
N ALA A 305 -25.42 -11.55 -1.87
CA ALA A 305 -25.04 -10.19 -2.31
C ALA A 305 -25.85 -9.13 -1.54
N GLY A 306 -25.14 -8.12 -0.97
CA GLY A 306 -25.77 -7.10 -0.14
C GLY A 306 -26.13 -7.53 1.29
N HIS A 307 -25.76 -8.73 1.72
CA HIS A 307 -26.02 -9.17 3.09
C HIS A 307 -25.19 -8.37 4.10
N PRO A 308 -25.80 -7.77 5.16
CA PRO A 308 -25.11 -6.83 6.06
C PRO A 308 -23.98 -7.43 6.89
N ALA A 309 -23.93 -8.76 7.06
CA ALA A 309 -22.82 -9.43 7.75
C ALA A 309 -21.59 -9.68 6.83
N LEU A 310 -21.68 -9.34 5.55
CA LEU A 310 -20.57 -9.50 4.60
C LEU A 310 -19.98 -8.15 4.24
N PRO A 311 -18.64 -8.03 4.16
CA PRO A 311 -18.02 -6.87 3.54
C PRO A 311 -18.35 -6.85 2.04
N VAL A 312 -18.24 -5.70 1.39
CA VAL A 312 -18.28 -5.64 -0.08
C VAL A 312 -17.20 -6.55 -0.67
N SER A 313 -17.53 -7.19 -1.79
CA SER A 313 -16.61 -8.17 -2.39
C SER A 313 -15.40 -7.52 -3.03
N THR A 314 -14.34 -8.28 -3.16
CA THR A 314 -13.11 -7.87 -3.83
C THR A 314 -12.53 -9.06 -4.59
N TYR A 315 -11.68 -8.81 -5.57
CA TYR A 315 -11.05 -9.87 -6.35
C TYR A 315 -9.53 -9.78 -6.35
N LYS A 316 -8.89 -10.92 -6.63
CA LYS A 316 -7.46 -11.01 -6.95
C LYS A 316 -7.32 -11.96 -8.13
N LEU A 317 -7.00 -11.42 -9.28
CA LEU A 317 -6.93 -12.13 -10.56
C LEU A 317 -5.51 -12.06 -11.13
N SER A 318 -5.12 -13.11 -11.82
CA SER A 318 -3.87 -13.14 -12.58
C SER A 318 -3.94 -14.17 -13.70
N CYS A 319 -3.22 -13.94 -14.77
CA CYS A 319 -2.97 -14.93 -15.82
C CYS A 319 -1.55 -14.81 -16.36
N HIS A 320 -1.02 -15.92 -16.81
CA HIS A 320 0.24 -16.01 -17.54
C HIS A 320 -0.08 -16.25 -19.01
N LEU A 321 0.50 -15.44 -19.87
CA LEU A 321 0.29 -15.51 -21.31
C LEU A 321 1.37 -16.39 -21.98
N PRO A 322 1.06 -17.00 -23.12
CA PRO A 322 2.02 -17.86 -23.82
C PRO A 322 3.34 -17.16 -24.17
N GLY A 323 3.32 -15.84 -24.41
CA GLY A 323 4.49 -15.02 -24.68
C GLY A 323 5.34 -14.65 -23.45
N GLY A 324 5.09 -15.27 -22.27
CA GLY A 324 5.85 -15.04 -21.02
C GLY A 324 5.42 -13.83 -20.21
N ARG A 325 4.50 -13.00 -20.71
CA ARG A 325 3.92 -11.88 -19.96
C ARG A 325 2.91 -12.38 -18.94
N SER A 326 2.86 -11.68 -17.80
CA SER A 326 1.82 -11.88 -16.79
C SER A 326 0.94 -10.65 -16.70
N VAL A 327 -0.36 -10.88 -16.58
CA VAL A 327 -1.35 -9.81 -16.33
C VAL A 327 -2.05 -10.12 -15.02
N PHE A 328 -2.20 -9.12 -14.18
CA PHE A 328 -2.78 -9.32 -12.85
C PHE A 328 -3.51 -8.07 -12.34
N SER A 329 -4.50 -8.32 -11.47
CA SER A 329 -5.16 -7.25 -10.74
C SER A 329 -4.26 -6.75 -9.60
N PHE A 330 -4.20 -5.43 -9.44
CA PHE A 330 -3.39 -4.77 -8.42
C PHE A 330 -4.20 -3.70 -7.69
N CYS A 331 -3.94 -3.52 -6.41
CA CYS A 331 -4.56 -2.48 -5.57
C CYS A 331 -6.07 -2.29 -5.85
N VAL A 332 -6.84 -3.37 -5.76
CA VAL A 332 -8.30 -3.34 -6.01
C VAL A 332 -8.99 -2.59 -4.87
N CYS A 333 -9.77 -1.56 -5.20
CA CYS A 333 -10.46 -0.67 -4.28
C CYS A 333 -11.99 -0.87 -4.41
N PRO A 334 -12.59 -1.72 -3.55
CA PRO A 334 -14.03 -1.94 -3.54
C PRO A 334 -14.77 -0.67 -3.11
N GLY A 335 -15.95 -0.41 -3.69
CA GLY A 335 -16.75 0.77 -3.39
C GLY A 335 -15.94 2.05 -3.42
N GLY A 336 -15.04 2.20 -4.42
CA GLY A 336 -14.06 3.25 -4.47
C GLY A 336 -14.01 4.00 -5.79
N GLU A 337 -13.09 4.95 -5.88
CA GLU A 337 -12.91 5.82 -7.03
C GLU A 337 -11.53 5.65 -7.64
N VAL A 338 -11.42 5.86 -8.95
CA VAL A 338 -10.14 6.11 -9.63
C VAL A 338 -9.77 7.57 -9.44
N VAL A 339 -8.52 7.84 -9.07
CA VAL A 339 -8.08 9.19 -8.70
C VAL A 339 -6.85 9.63 -9.48
N ALA A 340 -6.73 10.94 -9.73
CA ALA A 340 -5.55 11.55 -10.32
C ALA A 340 -4.41 11.59 -9.31
N ALA A 341 -3.31 10.88 -9.62
CA ALA A 341 -2.17 10.70 -8.74
C ALA A 341 -0.86 11.28 -9.32
N ALA A 342 -0.98 12.29 -10.19
CA ALA A 342 0.16 13.01 -10.73
C ALA A 342 0.99 13.70 -9.63
N SER A 343 2.31 13.75 -9.82
CA SER A 343 3.25 14.50 -8.97
C SER A 343 4.28 15.30 -9.78
N GLU A 344 4.30 15.12 -11.08
CA GLU A 344 5.12 15.87 -12.04
C GLU A 344 4.21 16.59 -13.04
N ARG A 345 4.63 17.76 -13.50
CA ARG A 345 3.86 18.54 -14.50
C ARG A 345 3.74 17.76 -15.81
N GLU A 346 2.60 17.96 -16.49
CA GLU A 346 2.33 17.34 -17.79
C GLU A 346 2.43 15.82 -17.80
N ARG A 347 2.01 15.19 -16.70
CA ARG A 347 1.97 13.74 -16.50
C ARG A 347 0.63 13.35 -15.91
N THR A 348 -0.11 12.46 -16.57
CA THR A 348 -1.35 11.90 -16.05
C THR A 348 -1.07 10.51 -15.49
N VAL A 349 -1.45 10.31 -14.23
CA VAL A 349 -1.28 9.06 -13.50
C VAL A 349 -2.58 8.73 -12.81
N THR A 350 -3.02 7.48 -12.93
CA THR A 350 -4.18 6.97 -12.22
C THR A 350 -3.76 6.17 -10.99
N ASN A 351 -4.56 6.21 -9.94
CA ASN A 351 -4.52 5.33 -8.80
C ASN A 351 -5.96 5.07 -8.34
N GLY A 352 -6.16 4.25 -7.32
CA GLY A 352 -7.47 4.01 -6.73
C GLY A 352 -7.47 4.27 -5.24
N MET A 353 -8.61 4.72 -4.74
CA MET A 353 -8.86 4.86 -3.31
C MET A 353 -10.27 4.39 -2.94
N SER A 354 -10.48 4.12 -1.66
CA SER A 354 -11.80 3.92 -1.06
C SER A 354 -11.82 4.54 0.33
N GLU A 355 -12.98 4.98 0.77
CA GLU A 355 -13.24 5.26 2.16
C GLU A 355 -13.42 3.96 2.96
N TYR A 356 -13.43 4.06 4.29
CA TYR A 356 -13.62 2.89 5.15
C TYR A 356 -14.93 2.15 4.88
N ALA A 357 -16.01 2.90 4.62
CA ALA A 357 -17.32 2.33 4.34
C ALA A 357 -17.38 1.53 3.03
N ARG A 358 -16.55 1.87 2.04
CA ARG A 358 -16.54 1.20 0.71
C ARG A 358 -17.92 1.17 0.06
N ASP A 359 -18.67 2.26 0.17
CA ASP A 359 -20.06 2.38 -0.26
C ASP A 359 -20.23 3.10 -1.62
N GLY A 360 -19.14 3.35 -2.34
CA GLY A 360 -19.17 3.90 -3.70
C GLY A 360 -19.77 2.93 -4.71
N GLU A 361 -20.22 3.48 -5.83
CA GLU A 361 -20.91 2.74 -6.90
C GLU A 361 -20.01 1.70 -7.58
N ASN A 362 -18.71 2.03 -7.74
CA ASN A 362 -17.76 1.22 -8.49
C ASN A 362 -16.78 0.47 -7.58
N ILE A 363 -16.34 -0.68 -8.05
CA ILE A 363 -15.07 -1.30 -7.67
C ILE A 363 -14.06 -1.01 -8.76
N ASN A 364 -12.85 -0.61 -8.38
CA ASN A 364 -11.78 -0.41 -9.35
C ASN A 364 -10.50 -1.16 -8.95
N GLY A 365 -9.64 -1.44 -9.91
CA GLY A 365 -8.36 -2.08 -9.68
C GLY A 365 -7.38 -1.83 -10.82
N GLY A 366 -6.09 -1.79 -10.52
CA GLY A 366 -5.07 -1.83 -11.55
C GLY A 366 -5.15 -3.14 -12.32
N LEU A 367 -5.14 -3.10 -13.64
CA LEU A 367 -4.95 -4.25 -14.52
C LEU A 367 -3.60 -4.07 -15.19
N LEU A 368 -2.60 -4.78 -14.66
CA LEU A 368 -1.19 -4.48 -14.90
C LEU A 368 -0.48 -5.63 -15.60
N VAL A 369 0.45 -5.24 -16.47
CA VAL A 369 1.36 -6.11 -17.20
C VAL A 369 2.76 -5.96 -16.60
N ASN A 370 3.49 -7.05 -16.41
CA ASN A 370 4.88 -6.97 -15.97
C ASN A 370 5.75 -6.28 -17.02
N VAL A 371 6.59 -5.38 -16.54
CA VAL A 371 7.57 -4.59 -17.33
C VAL A 371 8.95 -4.88 -16.75
N THR A 372 9.87 -5.30 -17.60
CA THR A 372 11.23 -5.70 -17.23
C THR A 372 12.25 -4.67 -17.70
N PRO A 373 13.50 -4.69 -17.20
CA PRO A 373 14.55 -3.77 -17.64
C PRO A 373 14.79 -3.79 -19.15
N GLU A 374 14.55 -4.90 -19.82
CA GLU A 374 14.67 -5.04 -21.28
C GLU A 374 13.65 -4.15 -22.03
N ASP A 375 12.49 -3.87 -21.41
CA ASP A 375 11.45 -3.01 -21.98
C ASP A 375 11.77 -1.51 -21.85
N PHE A 376 12.72 -1.14 -21.01
CA PHE A 376 13.03 0.28 -20.74
C PHE A 376 13.72 0.98 -21.89
N GLY A 377 14.37 0.21 -22.77
CA GLY A 377 15.11 0.71 -23.94
C GLY A 377 16.51 1.24 -23.62
N SER A 378 16.99 1.02 -22.39
CA SER A 378 18.33 1.42 -21.94
C SER A 378 18.76 0.58 -20.73
N GLY A 379 20.07 0.30 -20.61
CA GLY A 379 20.66 -0.35 -19.43
C GLY A 379 20.93 0.59 -18.24
N HIS A 380 20.57 1.86 -18.34
CA HIS A 380 20.78 2.82 -17.27
C HIS A 380 19.92 2.48 -16.05
N PRO A 381 20.42 2.53 -14.80
CA PRO A 381 19.65 2.20 -13.59
C PRO A 381 18.32 2.95 -13.45
N LEU A 382 18.26 4.18 -13.94
CA LEU A 382 17.06 5.03 -13.89
C LEU A 382 16.19 4.94 -15.17
N ALA A 383 16.48 4.04 -16.11
CA ALA A 383 15.72 3.92 -17.35
C ALA A 383 14.24 3.60 -17.15
N GLY A 384 13.91 2.88 -16.06
CA GLY A 384 12.52 2.61 -15.68
C GLY A 384 11.74 3.87 -15.29
N ILE A 385 12.38 4.87 -14.68
CA ILE A 385 11.78 6.19 -14.41
C ILE A 385 11.45 6.90 -15.74
N ALA A 386 12.39 6.89 -16.68
CA ALA A 386 12.17 7.48 -17.99
C ALA A 386 11.04 6.77 -18.76
N PHE A 387 10.95 5.43 -18.64
CA PHE A 387 9.85 4.65 -19.20
C PHE A 387 8.49 5.08 -18.62
N GLN A 388 8.37 5.17 -17.29
CA GLN A 388 7.14 5.64 -16.64
C GLN A 388 6.76 7.05 -17.09
N ARG A 389 7.72 7.99 -17.17
CA ARG A 389 7.48 9.36 -17.65
C ARG A 389 6.97 9.40 -19.08
N ARG A 390 7.45 8.50 -19.98
CA ARG A 390 6.93 8.40 -21.35
C ARG A 390 5.45 8.00 -21.36
N LEU A 391 5.07 6.99 -20.59
CA LEU A 391 3.67 6.56 -20.46
C LEU A 391 2.77 7.68 -19.93
N GLU A 392 3.19 8.31 -18.85
CA GLU A 392 2.45 9.37 -18.16
C GLU A 392 2.28 10.61 -19.07
N GLY A 393 3.32 10.96 -19.84
CA GLY A 393 3.25 12.04 -20.81
C GLY A 393 2.38 11.72 -22.03
N ALA A 394 2.36 10.47 -22.48
CA ALA A 394 1.48 10.02 -23.56
C ALA A 394 0.01 10.09 -23.11
N ALA A 395 -0.30 9.63 -21.89
CA ALA A 395 -1.63 9.72 -21.32
C ALA A 395 -2.08 11.18 -21.13
N TYR A 396 -1.19 12.07 -20.68
CA TYR A 396 -1.47 13.51 -20.54
C TYR A 396 -1.85 14.15 -21.89
N ARG A 397 -1.12 13.87 -22.96
CA ARG A 397 -1.43 14.40 -24.30
C ARG A 397 -2.74 13.82 -24.84
N LEU A 398 -2.97 12.52 -24.73
CA LEU A 398 -4.18 11.87 -25.20
C LEU A 398 -5.41 12.32 -24.41
N GLY A 399 -5.29 12.49 -23.09
CA GLY A 399 -6.33 13.01 -22.22
C GLY A 399 -6.63 14.49 -22.44
N GLY A 400 -5.72 15.25 -23.03
CA GLY A 400 -5.83 16.69 -23.21
C GLY A 400 -5.57 17.46 -21.92
N GLY A 401 -4.65 17.01 -21.09
CA GLY A 401 -4.28 17.57 -19.79
C GLY A 401 -4.37 16.54 -18.68
N TYR A 402 -4.82 16.95 -17.50
CA TYR A 402 -4.99 16.05 -16.35
C TYR A 402 -6.30 15.25 -16.36
N THR A 403 -7.16 15.41 -17.37
CA THR A 403 -8.20 14.43 -17.67
C THR A 403 -7.56 13.13 -18.15
N ALA A 404 -8.04 11.98 -17.68
CA ALA A 404 -7.45 10.71 -18.07
C ALA A 404 -8.07 10.15 -19.36
N PRO A 405 -7.28 9.58 -20.27
CA PRO A 405 -7.84 8.82 -21.39
C PRO A 405 -8.56 7.57 -20.86
N CYS A 406 -9.77 7.34 -21.36
CA CYS A 406 -10.67 6.29 -20.92
C CYS A 406 -11.30 5.57 -22.12
N GLN A 407 -11.48 4.26 -22.00
CA GLN A 407 -12.05 3.44 -23.06
C GLN A 407 -12.90 2.32 -22.44
N ARG A 408 -14.04 1.97 -23.05
CA ARG A 408 -14.82 0.78 -22.69
C ARG A 408 -14.05 -0.48 -23.11
N VAL A 409 -14.18 -1.54 -22.33
CA VAL A 409 -13.53 -2.83 -22.62
C VAL A 409 -13.93 -3.36 -24.01
N GLU A 410 -15.21 -3.25 -24.39
CA GLU A 410 -15.67 -3.67 -25.72
C GLU A 410 -14.92 -2.92 -26.84
N ASP A 411 -14.83 -1.60 -26.74
CA ASP A 411 -14.18 -0.75 -27.74
C ASP A 411 -12.66 -0.98 -27.78
N PHE A 412 -12.04 -1.22 -26.61
CA PHE A 412 -10.62 -1.58 -26.51
C PHE A 412 -10.32 -2.89 -27.28
N LEU A 413 -11.15 -3.93 -27.06
CA LEU A 413 -10.99 -5.21 -27.75
C LEU A 413 -11.28 -5.11 -29.25
N LEU A 414 -12.09 -4.16 -29.69
CA LEU A 414 -12.39 -3.85 -31.08
C LEU A 414 -11.41 -2.83 -31.70
N ARG A 415 -10.45 -2.33 -30.91
CA ARG A 415 -9.43 -1.33 -31.32
C ARG A 415 -10.05 -0.08 -31.95
N ARG A 416 -11.05 0.46 -31.30
CA ARG A 416 -11.72 1.71 -31.71
C ARG A 416 -11.92 2.65 -30.52
N PRO A 417 -11.87 3.96 -30.71
CA PRO A 417 -12.11 4.90 -29.60
C PRO A 417 -13.53 4.76 -29.06
N SER A 418 -13.68 4.88 -27.74
CA SER A 418 -14.99 5.05 -27.14
C SER A 418 -15.53 6.46 -27.36
N THR A 419 -16.85 6.62 -27.42
CA THR A 419 -17.55 7.90 -27.54
C THR A 419 -18.32 8.29 -26.28
N GLY A 420 -18.40 7.38 -25.30
CA GLY A 420 -19.11 7.57 -24.03
C GLY A 420 -19.02 6.34 -23.15
N CYS A 421 -19.59 6.41 -21.95
CA CYS A 421 -19.76 5.24 -21.06
C CYS A 421 -21.05 4.48 -21.39
N GLY A 422 -21.12 3.24 -20.94
CA GLY A 422 -22.31 2.42 -20.87
C GLY A 422 -22.93 2.48 -19.47
N SER A 423 -23.18 1.31 -18.89
CA SER A 423 -23.73 1.16 -17.54
C SER A 423 -22.73 1.56 -16.42
N VAL A 424 -21.43 1.50 -16.68
CA VAL A 424 -20.37 1.92 -15.72
C VAL A 424 -20.00 3.37 -15.99
N ARG A 425 -20.17 4.23 -15.00
CA ARG A 425 -19.74 5.64 -15.07
C ARG A 425 -18.32 5.79 -14.56
N PRO A 426 -17.46 6.58 -15.25
CA PRO A 426 -16.10 6.80 -14.78
C PRO A 426 -16.09 7.60 -13.47
N SER A 427 -15.30 7.17 -12.51
CA SER A 427 -15.15 7.86 -11.22
C SER A 427 -13.98 8.84 -11.20
N PHE A 428 -13.09 8.82 -12.18
CA PHE A 428 -11.85 9.61 -12.20
C PHE A 428 -12.10 11.13 -12.16
N ARG A 429 -11.39 11.80 -11.26
CA ARG A 429 -11.37 13.27 -11.16
C ARG A 429 -9.99 13.80 -11.53
N PRO A 430 -9.90 14.88 -12.34
CA PRO A 430 -10.92 15.87 -12.74
C PRO A 430 -11.85 15.46 -13.89
N GLY A 431 -11.83 14.25 -14.38
CA GLY A 431 -12.70 13.74 -15.43
C GLY A 431 -11.93 12.95 -16.48
N VAL A 432 -12.65 12.30 -17.38
CA VAL A 432 -12.07 11.45 -18.43
C VAL A 432 -12.30 12.05 -19.82
N ARG A 433 -11.40 11.69 -20.74
CA ARG A 433 -11.60 11.87 -22.19
C ARG A 433 -11.68 10.48 -22.83
N TYR A 434 -12.77 10.22 -23.52
CA TYR A 434 -12.91 8.98 -24.27
C TYR A 434 -11.97 8.98 -25.47
N ALA A 435 -11.16 7.93 -25.59
CA ALA A 435 -10.11 7.79 -26.60
C ALA A 435 -9.79 6.32 -26.87
N ASP A 436 -8.90 6.06 -27.81
CA ASP A 436 -8.28 4.74 -28.00
C ASP A 436 -6.99 4.64 -27.19
N LEU A 437 -6.94 3.76 -26.19
CA LEU A 437 -5.79 3.60 -25.31
C LEU A 437 -4.56 3.01 -26.02
N HIS A 438 -4.71 2.43 -27.21
CA HIS A 438 -3.58 1.99 -28.04
C HIS A 438 -2.69 3.17 -28.46
N GLU A 439 -3.21 4.39 -28.45
CA GLU A 439 -2.43 5.60 -28.80
C GLU A 439 -1.46 6.05 -27.68
N CYS A 440 -1.67 5.61 -26.42
CA CYS A 440 -0.82 6.03 -25.30
C CYS A 440 -0.09 4.88 -24.58
N LEU A 441 -0.49 3.64 -24.80
CA LEU A 441 0.15 2.47 -24.19
C LEU A 441 1.07 1.78 -25.22
N PRO A 442 2.23 1.24 -24.80
CA PRO A 442 3.06 0.39 -25.65
C PRO A 442 2.32 -0.84 -26.16
N GLU A 443 2.62 -1.25 -27.38
CA GLU A 443 1.95 -2.37 -28.04
C GLU A 443 2.01 -3.67 -27.21
N PHE A 444 3.13 -3.97 -26.55
CA PHE A 444 3.24 -5.17 -25.73
C PHE A 444 2.30 -5.16 -24.50
N ILE A 445 1.95 -3.95 -23.99
CA ILE A 445 0.98 -3.80 -22.90
C ILE A 445 -0.43 -4.01 -23.44
N THR A 446 -0.79 -3.35 -24.55
CA THR A 446 -2.15 -3.49 -25.12
C THR A 446 -2.44 -4.91 -25.58
N GLN A 447 -1.51 -5.56 -26.28
CA GLN A 447 -1.62 -6.95 -26.69
C GLN A 447 -1.77 -7.91 -25.48
N ALA A 448 -1.02 -7.67 -24.40
CA ALA A 448 -1.14 -8.47 -23.18
C ALA A 448 -2.52 -8.29 -22.52
N LEU A 449 -3.04 -7.06 -22.46
CA LEU A 449 -4.37 -6.77 -21.91
C LEU A 449 -5.48 -7.40 -22.76
N GLU A 450 -5.40 -7.29 -24.10
CA GLU A 450 -6.36 -7.90 -25.02
C GLU A 450 -6.45 -9.42 -24.83
N GLN A 451 -5.30 -10.09 -24.70
CA GLN A 451 -5.25 -11.54 -24.46
C GLN A 451 -5.73 -11.92 -23.06
N ALA A 452 -5.44 -11.09 -22.06
CA ALA A 452 -5.76 -11.39 -20.67
C ALA A 452 -7.24 -11.22 -20.33
N LEU A 453 -7.92 -10.19 -20.86
CA LEU A 453 -9.30 -9.87 -20.51
C LEU A 453 -10.24 -11.08 -20.68
N PRO A 454 -10.28 -11.81 -21.80
CA PRO A 454 -11.13 -13.00 -21.93
C PRO A 454 -10.75 -14.16 -21.01
N ILE A 455 -9.45 -14.25 -20.63
CA ILE A 455 -8.97 -15.29 -19.70
C ILE A 455 -9.43 -14.97 -18.28
N LEU A 456 -9.37 -13.71 -17.90
CA LEU A 456 -9.76 -13.22 -16.57
C LEU A 456 -11.28 -13.26 -16.41
N ASP A 457 -12.04 -13.01 -17.48
CA ASP A 457 -13.51 -13.14 -17.51
C ASP A 457 -13.98 -14.57 -17.20
N LYS A 458 -13.27 -15.59 -17.68
CA LYS A 458 -13.55 -16.99 -17.32
C LYS A 458 -13.31 -17.28 -15.83
N LYS A 459 -12.44 -16.50 -15.14
CA LYS A 459 -12.17 -16.66 -13.70
C LYS A 459 -13.15 -15.87 -12.84
N LEU A 460 -13.61 -14.74 -13.33
CA LEU A 460 -14.59 -13.87 -12.70
C LEU A 460 -15.58 -13.42 -13.78
N PRO A 461 -16.72 -14.08 -13.94
CA PRO A 461 -17.69 -13.75 -14.97
C PRO A 461 -18.11 -12.28 -14.95
N GLY A 462 -18.06 -11.62 -16.10
CA GLY A 462 -18.33 -10.21 -16.25
C GLY A 462 -17.14 -9.29 -15.97
N PHE A 463 -15.94 -9.83 -15.72
CA PHE A 463 -14.73 -9.01 -15.59
C PHE A 463 -14.37 -8.27 -16.88
N ALA A 464 -14.60 -8.90 -18.05
CA ALA A 464 -14.47 -8.27 -19.37
C ALA A 464 -15.82 -7.80 -19.92
N HIS A 465 -16.77 -7.42 -19.06
CA HIS A 465 -18.04 -6.85 -19.52
C HIS A 465 -17.78 -5.64 -20.42
N GLY A 466 -18.52 -5.54 -21.53
CA GLY A 466 -18.29 -4.53 -22.55
C GLY A 466 -18.29 -3.09 -22.04
N ASP A 467 -19.11 -2.80 -21.01
CA ASP A 467 -19.23 -1.49 -20.39
C ASP A 467 -18.21 -1.21 -19.27
N ALA A 468 -17.42 -2.21 -18.85
CA ALA A 468 -16.32 -1.96 -17.92
C ALA A 468 -15.37 -0.90 -18.51
N LEU A 469 -14.81 -0.04 -17.67
CA LEU A 469 -14.00 1.09 -18.13
C LEU A 469 -12.51 0.85 -17.85
N LEU A 470 -11.69 1.15 -18.84
CA LEU A 470 -10.23 1.17 -18.74
C LEU A 470 -9.78 2.63 -18.72
N THR A 471 -9.12 3.06 -17.64
CA THR A 471 -8.61 4.43 -17.48
C THR A 471 -7.08 4.40 -17.40
N ALA A 472 -6.36 5.09 -18.27
CA ALA A 472 -4.90 5.09 -18.35
C ALA A 472 -4.28 6.36 -17.75
N VAL A 473 -3.09 6.28 -17.18
CA VAL A 473 -2.18 5.15 -17.06
C VAL A 473 -1.88 4.85 -15.59
N GLU A 474 -1.94 3.59 -15.23
CA GLU A 474 -1.41 3.09 -13.95
C GLU A 474 0.06 2.70 -14.17
N SER A 475 0.99 3.60 -13.86
CA SER A 475 2.43 3.46 -14.15
C SER A 475 3.28 3.25 -12.91
N ARG A 476 2.72 3.48 -11.71
CA ARG A 476 3.46 3.57 -10.45
C ARG A 476 3.07 2.45 -9.47
N SER A 477 3.04 1.21 -9.95
CA SER A 477 2.74 0.04 -9.10
C SER A 477 3.85 -0.26 -8.08
N SER A 478 5.09 0.09 -8.39
CA SER A 478 6.26 0.02 -7.51
C SER A 478 7.41 0.86 -8.05
N ALA A 479 8.47 1.05 -7.24
CA ALA A 479 9.68 1.72 -7.69
C ALA A 479 10.36 0.92 -8.83
N PRO A 480 10.75 1.58 -9.93
CA PRO A 480 11.49 0.95 -11.03
C PRO A 480 13.00 0.88 -10.76
N VAL A 481 13.42 1.23 -9.56
CA VAL A 481 14.80 1.30 -9.10
C VAL A 481 14.93 0.53 -7.79
N ARG A 482 16.08 -0.12 -7.59
CA ARG A 482 16.52 -0.64 -6.31
C ARG A 482 17.76 0.12 -5.87
N ILE A 483 17.81 0.51 -4.60
CA ILE A 483 19.01 1.04 -3.94
C ILE A 483 19.62 -0.10 -3.13
N PRO A 484 20.72 -0.73 -3.56
CA PRO A 484 21.34 -1.84 -2.84
C PRO A 484 21.76 -1.43 -1.43
N ARG A 485 21.64 -2.37 -0.50
CA ARG A 485 22.07 -2.22 0.90
C ARG A 485 22.65 -3.53 1.41
N ASP A 486 23.58 -3.42 2.35
CA ASP A 486 24.23 -4.55 2.98
C ASP A 486 23.34 -5.23 4.05
N GLU A 487 23.90 -6.16 4.80
CA GLU A 487 23.26 -6.89 5.92
C GLU A 487 22.91 -5.97 7.11
N ASN A 488 23.57 -4.82 7.20
CA ASN A 488 23.29 -3.77 8.19
C ASN A 488 22.29 -2.72 7.68
N TYR A 489 21.72 -2.96 6.49
CA TYR A 489 20.78 -2.06 5.82
C TYR A 489 21.41 -0.74 5.36
N GLU A 490 22.75 -0.65 5.29
CA GLU A 490 23.45 0.50 4.74
C GLU A 490 23.67 0.39 3.24
N SER A 491 23.62 1.52 2.56
CA SER A 491 24.02 1.64 1.15
C SER A 491 25.55 1.65 1.01
N ASN A 492 26.05 1.86 -0.21
CA ASN A 492 27.47 2.12 -0.47
C ASN A 492 28.00 3.41 0.20
N ILE A 493 27.13 4.30 0.68
CA ILE A 493 27.47 5.48 1.47
C ILE A 493 27.16 5.16 2.93
N ARG A 494 28.21 5.09 3.78
CA ARG A 494 28.06 4.80 5.21
C ARG A 494 27.18 5.84 5.89
N GLY A 495 26.30 5.40 6.78
CA GLY A 495 25.32 6.24 7.46
C GLY A 495 24.03 6.45 6.66
N VAL A 496 23.90 5.94 5.43
CA VAL A 496 22.69 6.05 4.61
C VAL A 496 21.96 4.72 4.55
N PHE A 497 20.71 4.69 5.04
CA PHE A 497 19.85 3.50 5.17
C PHE A 497 18.62 3.63 4.26
N PRO A 498 18.69 3.12 3.01
CA PRO A 498 17.54 3.15 2.10
C PRO A 498 16.49 2.12 2.54
N CYS A 499 15.21 2.53 2.60
CA CYS A 499 14.13 1.65 3.02
C CYS A 499 12.82 1.86 2.27
N GLY A 500 11.91 0.93 2.48
CA GLY A 500 10.55 0.98 2.00
C GLY A 500 10.43 0.76 0.49
N GLU A 501 9.37 1.28 -0.08
CA GLU A 501 9.03 1.08 -1.48
C GLU A 501 9.98 1.81 -2.43
N GLY A 502 10.40 3.03 -2.08
CA GLY A 502 11.32 3.83 -2.90
C GLY A 502 12.69 3.19 -3.08
N ALA A 503 13.15 2.44 -2.08
CA ALA A 503 14.39 1.68 -2.15
C ALA A 503 14.23 0.29 -2.81
N GLY A 504 13.00 -0.09 -3.20
CA GLY A 504 12.71 -1.33 -3.91
C GLY A 504 12.55 -2.59 -3.04
N TYR A 505 12.34 -2.43 -1.71
CA TYR A 505 12.26 -3.56 -0.74
C TYR A 505 10.86 -3.85 -0.21
N ALA A 506 9.92 -2.94 -0.37
CA ALA A 506 8.55 -3.11 0.10
C ALA A 506 7.54 -2.69 -0.97
N GLY A 507 6.31 -3.17 -0.85
CA GLY A 507 5.21 -2.80 -1.74
C GLY A 507 3.90 -2.77 -0.95
N GLY A 508 3.67 -1.71 -0.19
CA GLY A 508 2.47 -1.50 0.61
C GLY A 508 2.75 -0.99 2.03
N ILE A 509 1.71 -0.49 2.69
CA ILE A 509 1.81 0.24 3.97
C ILE A 509 2.54 -0.58 5.04
N LEU A 510 2.07 -1.81 5.29
CA LEU A 510 2.57 -2.63 6.40
C LEU A 510 4.01 -3.11 6.19
N SER A 511 4.35 -3.53 4.96
CA SER A 511 5.71 -3.97 4.63
C SER A 511 6.70 -2.80 4.61
N ALA A 512 6.29 -1.62 4.14
CA ALA A 512 7.11 -0.43 4.17
C ALA A 512 7.38 0.04 5.61
N ALA A 513 6.36 0.06 6.46
CA ALA A 513 6.50 0.38 7.88
C ALA A 513 7.49 -0.57 8.58
N ALA A 514 7.33 -1.89 8.39
CA ALA A 514 8.24 -2.88 8.97
C ALA A 514 9.68 -2.73 8.47
N ASP A 515 9.88 -2.36 7.20
CA ASP A 515 11.22 -2.15 6.64
C ASP A 515 11.89 -0.89 7.21
N GLY A 516 11.14 0.20 7.39
CA GLY A 516 11.61 1.40 8.09
C GLY A 516 12.00 1.12 9.55
N MET A 517 11.21 0.31 10.27
CA MET A 517 11.53 -0.13 11.63
C MET A 517 12.85 -0.89 11.68
N ARG A 518 13.10 -1.79 10.72
CA ARG A 518 14.38 -2.54 10.65
C ARG A 518 15.58 -1.62 10.46
N CYS A 519 15.46 -0.58 9.62
CA CYS A 519 16.53 0.41 9.47
C CYS A 519 16.79 1.16 10.78
N ALA A 520 15.74 1.58 11.48
CA ALA A 520 15.85 2.23 12.78
C ALA A 520 16.50 1.33 13.84
N GLU A 521 16.13 0.05 13.88
CA GLU A 521 16.74 -0.95 14.77
C GLU A 521 18.23 -1.14 14.51
N LYS A 522 18.64 -1.15 13.23
CA LYS A 522 20.07 -1.22 12.87
C LYS A 522 20.86 0.00 13.33
N ILE A 523 20.27 1.19 13.21
CA ILE A 523 20.85 2.43 13.74
C ILE A 523 21.02 2.34 15.26
N LEU A 524 20.01 1.87 15.98
CA LEU A 524 20.07 1.71 17.43
C LEU A 524 21.13 0.68 17.85
N ALA A 525 21.25 -0.43 17.14
CA ALA A 525 22.23 -1.47 17.42
C ALA A 525 23.68 -1.03 17.18
N LYS A 526 23.94 -0.11 16.25
CA LYS A 526 25.30 0.43 16.02
C LYS A 526 25.81 1.36 17.12
N ASN A 527 24.90 1.92 17.91
CA ASN A 527 25.22 2.83 19.00
C ASN A 527 25.33 2.09 20.36
N LEU A 528 25.30 0.75 20.33
CA LEU A 528 25.58 -0.15 21.46
C LEU A 528 27.07 -0.53 21.46
#